data_e7d8d66664eec8b050a1bc9f1361971f
#
_entry.id   e7d8d66664eec8b050a1bc9f1361971f
#
_cell.length_a   1.000
_cell.length_b   1.000
_cell.length_c   1.000
_cell.angle_alpha   90.00
_cell.angle_beta   90.00
_cell.angle_gamma   90.00
#
_symmetry.space_group_name_H-M   'P 1'
#
loop_
_entity.id
_entity.type
_entity.pdbx_description
1 polymer ?
#
loop_
_entity_poly.entity_id
_entity_poly.type
_entity_poly.pdbx_seq_one_letter_code
_entity_poly.pdbx_strand_id
1 'polypeptide(L)'
;MKDPYLSSRSGQPGPAKPQAPASASAQPQRNSSLPNNSLLFSLWRMWDASRQEPEDLLQRSLEKIRLGMERPLLPLTQAERDTEYQRVSLRLQSSAVDRYRHTRSSMGMALDQIDAKPFVHVALNRMAAWLLVFPPMNGGQEIQAEQLWAALRESGVLSGVHESALHSIVEERRYFELLPIAWGTPSQQGEDGYVRELIPPPVPGQAAASWPIDPAVYLEQRYLRKVRKGDVICQAVAPNPGEPGMDVSGMPIPALSGKPAVLSGGQHTMVVQGTDLIADADGHVFYKKGLYHVRPHTLVEGDLTEDFGQSHFPGDVTVLGDIPAHIVLQSGGSVIVHGLVEGAVIEAGGDVVVAGGVLGDDRAMIRAKGAVRAKYLENCVIYAGGLVESEGIIGAHVYSNDRINVLHGRGTVIGGKLSATHRIDANIIGSMAERLTEITLGERPYTKVEYQDLDEQLETLQNELTQIIRQIDQLEQTEDISGEELMQLAKLRMRRTSTALRRDSLRKLQASLDWQHKDLSDCTLSAQTVYPVTRVTIGGRTYNIKKQTTPCTVRLDDWAITINGEGVL
;
A
#
# COMPACT_ATOMS: atom_id res chain seq x y z
N MET A 1 -19.58 17.42 -46.52
CA MET A 1 -20.44 18.43 -45.88
C MET A 1 -20.50 18.09 -44.40
N LYS A 2 -19.84 18.93 -43.59
CA LYS A 2 -20.04 19.25 -42.17
C LYS A 2 -20.52 18.17 -41.19
N ASP A 3 -19.59 17.71 -40.35
CA ASP A 3 -19.86 17.34 -38.95
C ASP A 3 -20.58 18.47 -38.20
N PRO A 4 -21.45 18.13 -37.26
CA PRO A 4 -21.21 18.58 -35.92
C PRO A 4 -21.68 17.56 -34.84
N TYR A 5 -20.86 17.27 -33.83
CA TYR A 5 -21.23 17.15 -32.42
C TYR A 5 -20.04 16.65 -31.60
N LEU A 6 -19.20 17.61 -31.27
CA LEU A 6 -18.33 17.52 -30.10
C LEU A 6 -19.04 18.27 -28.96
N SER A 7 -19.43 17.58 -27.93
CA SER A 7 -19.78 18.22 -26.65
C SER A 7 -19.28 17.37 -25.48
N SER A 8 -18.35 17.99 -24.76
CA SER A 8 -18.13 17.95 -23.30
C SER A 8 -18.00 16.59 -22.61
N ARG A 9 -16.78 16.21 -22.36
CA ARG A 9 -16.41 15.42 -21.18
C ARG A 9 -15.65 16.32 -20.20
N SER A 10 -16.29 16.58 -19.05
CA SER A 10 -15.69 17.15 -17.86
C SER A 10 -14.57 16.24 -17.35
N GLY A 11 -13.32 16.69 -17.51
CA GLY A 11 -12.15 16.03 -16.94
C GLY A 11 -12.02 16.37 -15.46
N GLN A 12 -11.84 15.36 -14.64
CA GLN A 12 -11.28 15.50 -13.29
C GLN A 12 -9.81 15.89 -13.38
N PRO A 13 -9.31 16.78 -12.51
CA PRO A 13 -7.90 17.19 -12.52
C PRO A 13 -7.02 16.08 -11.93
N GLY A 14 -6.08 15.58 -12.72
CA GLY A 14 -4.95 14.78 -12.25
C GLY A 14 -3.98 15.62 -11.42
N PRO A 15 -3.07 14.99 -10.63
CA PRO A 15 -2.17 15.69 -9.73
C PRO A 15 -1.22 16.60 -10.50
N ALA A 16 -1.17 17.86 -10.08
CA ALA A 16 -0.30 18.90 -10.65
C ALA A 16 1.17 18.52 -10.49
N LYS A 17 1.89 18.54 -11.60
CA LYS A 17 3.37 18.62 -11.61
C LYS A 17 3.78 19.92 -10.95
N PRO A 18 4.84 19.93 -10.13
CA PRO A 18 5.37 21.18 -9.60
C PRO A 18 5.85 22.06 -10.75
N GLN A 19 5.22 23.21 -10.91
CA GLN A 19 5.67 24.27 -11.79
C GLN A 19 6.98 24.84 -11.22
N ALA A 20 8.01 24.92 -12.04
CA ALA A 20 9.20 25.72 -11.79
C ALA A 20 8.77 27.18 -11.56
N PRO A 21 9.33 27.88 -10.57
CA PRO A 21 9.01 29.29 -10.38
C PRO A 21 9.51 30.09 -11.58
N ALA A 22 8.60 30.89 -12.13
CA ALA A 22 8.89 31.88 -13.16
C ALA A 22 10.02 32.76 -12.69
N SER A 23 11.03 32.93 -13.54
CA SER A 23 12.10 33.90 -13.40
C SER A 23 11.50 35.31 -13.40
N ALA A 24 11.17 35.81 -12.22
CA ALA A 24 11.01 37.22 -12.00
C ALA A 24 12.43 37.83 -11.94
N SER A 25 12.81 38.56 -12.96
CA SER A 25 13.96 39.45 -12.97
C SER A 25 13.71 40.56 -11.94
N ALA A 26 13.91 40.26 -10.67
CA ALA A 26 14.07 41.25 -9.63
C ALA A 26 15.53 41.72 -9.73
N GLN A 27 15.74 42.92 -10.24
CA GLN A 27 16.98 43.65 -10.04
C GLN A 27 17.26 43.66 -8.53
N PRO A 28 18.45 43.25 -8.07
CA PRO A 28 18.77 43.33 -6.66
C PRO A 28 18.77 44.79 -6.25
N GLN A 29 17.84 45.21 -5.40
CA GLN A 29 17.91 46.48 -4.72
C GLN A 29 19.26 46.52 -3.99
N ARG A 30 20.12 47.45 -4.44
CA ARG A 30 21.38 47.82 -3.81
C ARG A 30 21.08 48.47 -2.44
N ASN A 31 20.80 47.63 -1.42
CA ASN A 31 20.88 48.01 -0.02
C ASN A 31 21.83 47.04 0.69
N SER A 32 23.08 47.08 0.27
CA SER A 32 24.15 46.60 1.12
C SER A 32 24.93 47.82 1.60
N SER A 33 24.69 48.24 2.81
CA SER A 33 25.68 48.96 3.59
C SER A 33 26.89 48.02 3.72
N LEU A 34 27.76 48.05 2.73
CA LEU A 34 29.06 47.38 2.80
C LEU A 34 29.75 47.92 4.06
N PRO A 35 30.27 47.05 4.94
CA PRO A 35 31.08 47.51 6.07
C PRO A 35 32.17 48.39 5.51
N ASN A 36 32.41 49.49 6.21
CA ASN A 36 33.35 50.53 5.77
C ASN A 36 34.78 49.96 5.71
N ASN A 37 35.17 49.42 4.57
CA ASN A 37 36.50 48.82 4.32
C ASN A 37 37.59 49.86 4.07
N SER A 38 37.36 51.10 4.50
CA SER A 38 38.32 52.20 4.37
C SER A 38 39.70 51.89 4.95
N LEU A 39 39.79 51.01 5.96
CA LEU A 39 41.06 50.63 6.57
C LEU A 39 41.82 49.56 5.77
N LEU A 40 41.16 48.61 5.18
CA LEU A 40 41.77 47.67 4.24
C LEU A 40 42.32 48.42 3.03
N PHE A 41 41.55 49.39 2.53
CA PHE A 41 41.96 50.29 1.48
C PHE A 41 43.17 51.15 1.90
N SER A 42 43.17 51.69 3.12
CA SER A 42 44.29 52.45 3.64
C SER A 42 45.57 51.62 3.74
N LEU A 43 45.51 50.42 4.22
CA LEU A 43 46.65 49.48 4.26
C LEU A 43 47.13 49.14 2.84
N TRP A 44 46.21 48.87 1.93
CA TRP A 44 46.55 48.56 0.55
C TRP A 44 47.24 49.78 -0.12
N ARG A 45 46.73 50.97 0.08
CA ARG A 45 47.33 52.21 -0.44
C ARG A 45 48.71 52.51 0.16
N MET A 46 48.94 52.14 1.41
CA MET A 46 50.26 52.24 2.05
C MET A 46 51.26 51.25 1.46
N TRP A 47 50.79 50.07 1.05
CA TRP A 47 51.64 49.06 0.40
C TRP A 47 51.96 49.36 -1.03
N ASP A 48 51.02 49.93 -1.82
CA ASP A 48 51.17 50.19 -3.25
C ASP A 48 50.91 51.68 -3.57
N ALA A 49 51.75 52.55 -3.01
CA ALA A 49 51.63 53.96 -3.17
C ALA A 49 51.89 54.45 -4.63
N SER A 50 52.33 53.60 -5.53
CA SER A 50 52.67 53.91 -6.92
C SER A 50 51.50 53.82 -7.90
N ARG A 51 50.32 53.31 -7.49
CA ARG A 51 49.16 53.11 -8.36
C ARG A 51 48.13 54.24 -8.27
N GLN A 52 47.71 54.74 -9.41
CA GLN A 52 47.06 56.07 -9.58
C GLN A 52 45.52 56.05 -9.42
N GLU A 53 44.82 54.91 -9.22
CA GLU A 53 43.35 54.87 -9.15
C GLU A 53 42.85 54.19 -7.94
N PRO A 54 42.53 54.90 -6.85
CA PRO A 54 42.22 54.28 -5.56
C PRO A 54 40.84 53.63 -5.43
N GLU A 55 39.79 54.11 -6.08
CA GLU A 55 38.42 53.60 -5.89
C GLU A 55 38.15 52.26 -6.62
N ASP A 56 38.73 52.14 -7.82
CA ASP A 56 38.58 50.95 -8.67
C ASP A 56 39.25 49.70 -8.06
N LEU A 57 40.32 49.92 -7.33
CA LEU A 57 41.12 48.89 -6.69
C LEU A 57 40.47 48.37 -5.38
N LEU A 58 39.77 49.22 -4.63
CA LEU A 58 38.99 48.82 -3.48
C LEU A 58 37.82 47.91 -3.90
N GLN A 59 37.10 48.30 -4.95
CA GLN A 59 36.03 47.49 -5.52
C GLN A 59 36.56 46.15 -6.01
N ARG A 60 37.67 46.09 -6.72
CA ARG A 60 38.29 44.82 -7.19
C ARG A 60 38.73 43.92 -6.03
N SER A 61 39.30 44.50 -4.97
CA SER A 61 39.70 43.72 -3.79
C SER A 61 38.48 43.16 -3.03
N LEU A 62 37.40 43.92 -2.89
CA LEU A 62 36.16 43.44 -2.30
C LEU A 62 35.48 42.37 -3.18
N GLU A 63 35.53 42.53 -4.49
CA GLU A 63 35.02 41.56 -5.44
C GLU A 63 35.83 40.26 -5.40
N LYS A 64 37.15 40.32 -5.29
CA LYS A 64 38.01 39.14 -5.09
C LYS A 64 37.73 38.41 -3.77
N ILE A 65 37.46 39.14 -2.68
CA ILE A 65 37.03 38.54 -1.42
C ILE A 65 35.68 37.83 -1.61
N ARG A 66 34.72 38.48 -2.29
CA ARG A 66 33.42 37.90 -2.58
C ARG A 66 33.52 36.65 -3.48
N LEU A 67 34.29 36.75 -4.56
CA LEU A 67 34.54 35.64 -5.48
C LEU A 67 35.22 34.43 -4.78
N GLY A 68 36.10 34.67 -3.83
CA GLY A 68 36.68 33.61 -3.01
C GLY A 68 35.68 32.84 -2.16
N MET A 69 34.61 33.54 -1.73
CA MET A 69 33.52 32.91 -0.96
C MET A 69 32.49 32.19 -1.84
N GLU A 70 32.33 32.60 -3.08
CA GLU A 70 31.31 32.10 -4.02
C GLU A 70 31.77 30.90 -4.86
N ARG A 71 32.94 30.31 -4.63
CA ARG A 71 33.40 29.15 -5.40
C ARG A 71 32.45 27.96 -5.28
N PRO A 72 32.02 27.37 -6.41
CA PRO A 72 30.98 26.33 -6.41
C PRO A 72 31.40 25.01 -5.77
N LEU A 73 32.69 24.79 -5.52
CA LEU A 73 33.24 23.58 -4.91
C LEU A 73 33.14 23.55 -3.36
N LEU A 74 32.76 24.67 -2.74
CA LEU A 74 32.65 24.72 -1.27
C LEU A 74 31.33 24.08 -0.82
N PRO A 75 31.36 23.17 0.16
CA PRO A 75 30.18 22.50 0.69
C PRO A 75 29.38 23.41 1.64
N LEU A 76 28.95 24.55 1.14
CA LEU A 76 28.19 25.57 1.87
C LEU A 76 26.97 25.98 1.07
N THR A 77 25.86 26.15 1.76
CA THR A 77 24.65 26.76 1.20
C THR A 77 24.83 28.26 0.96
N GLN A 78 24.00 28.89 0.14
CA GLN A 78 24.07 30.33 -0.12
C GLN A 78 23.93 31.16 1.17
N ALA A 79 23.00 30.79 2.05
CA ALA A 79 22.79 31.46 3.34
C ALA A 79 24.01 31.38 4.27
N GLU A 80 24.68 30.23 4.28
CA GLU A 80 25.93 30.04 5.03
C GLU A 80 27.05 30.90 4.45
N ARG A 81 27.19 30.96 3.12
CA ARG A 81 28.18 31.82 2.44
C ARG A 81 27.97 33.30 2.78
N ASP A 82 26.73 33.78 2.74
CA ASP A 82 26.40 35.16 3.08
C ASP A 82 26.73 35.47 4.55
N THR A 83 26.45 34.55 5.46
CA THR A 83 26.79 34.66 6.88
C THR A 83 28.30 34.69 7.08
N GLU A 84 29.03 33.79 6.44
CA GLU A 84 30.47 33.72 6.55
C GLU A 84 31.13 34.95 5.91
N TYR A 85 30.60 35.50 4.82
CA TYR A 85 31.07 36.74 4.23
C TYR A 85 31.01 37.92 5.23
N GLN A 86 29.92 38.07 5.96
CA GLN A 86 29.81 39.10 7.00
C GLN A 86 30.83 38.88 8.13
N ARG A 87 30.99 37.62 8.60
CA ARG A 87 31.97 37.26 9.66
C ARG A 87 33.41 37.54 9.21
N VAL A 88 33.79 37.12 8.00
CA VAL A 88 35.11 37.39 7.42
C VAL A 88 35.34 38.86 7.34
N SER A 89 34.39 39.63 6.84
CA SER A 89 34.51 41.10 6.68
C SER A 89 34.78 41.81 8.01
N LEU A 90 34.08 41.43 9.08
CA LEU A 90 34.30 41.99 10.41
C LEU A 90 35.67 41.64 10.99
N ARG A 91 36.10 40.37 10.86
CA ARG A 91 37.39 39.91 11.35
C ARG A 91 38.55 40.55 10.57
N LEU A 92 38.41 40.70 9.25
CA LEU A 92 39.38 41.36 8.39
C LEU A 92 39.56 42.85 8.75
N GLN A 93 38.43 43.54 9.03
CA GLN A 93 38.47 44.92 9.51
C GLN A 93 39.25 45.05 10.84
N SER A 94 39.00 44.21 11.80
CA SER A 94 39.73 44.19 13.07
C SER A 94 41.22 43.97 12.84
N SER A 95 41.60 42.94 12.07
CA SER A 95 43.01 42.64 11.74
C SER A 95 43.69 43.76 10.97
N ALA A 96 42.96 44.43 10.06
CA ALA A 96 43.45 45.58 9.30
C ALA A 96 43.68 46.82 10.18
N VAL A 97 42.80 47.07 11.17
CA VAL A 97 42.96 48.16 12.16
C VAL A 97 44.24 47.98 12.96
N ASP A 98 44.44 46.76 13.49
CA ASP A 98 45.62 46.48 14.30
C ASP A 98 46.92 46.67 13.51
N ARG A 99 46.95 46.18 12.28
CA ARG A 99 48.08 46.34 11.40
C ARG A 99 48.33 47.81 10.99
N TYR A 100 47.25 48.56 10.71
CA TYR A 100 47.33 49.97 10.40
C TYR A 100 47.88 50.80 11.57
N ARG A 101 47.42 50.55 12.78
CA ARG A 101 47.92 51.19 14.00
C ARG A 101 49.40 50.94 14.19
N HIS A 102 49.85 49.68 14.01
CA HIS A 102 51.25 49.29 14.13
C HIS A 102 52.12 50.01 13.09
N THR A 103 51.69 50.05 11.82
CA THR A 103 52.39 50.73 10.74
C THR A 103 52.48 52.24 10.96
N ARG A 104 51.43 52.89 11.50
CA ARG A 104 51.40 54.32 11.74
C ARG A 104 52.19 54.73 13.00
N SER A 105 52.26 53.86 13.99
CA SER A 105 53.07 54.11 15.17
C SER A 105 54.57 54.16 14.87
N SER A 106 55.03 53.47 13.84
CA SER A 106 56.41 53.45 13.40
C SER A 106 56.79 54.59 12.47
N MET A 107 55.84 55.41 11.98
CA MET A 107 56.09 56.55 11.09
C MET A 107 56.83 57.78 11.74
N GLY A 108 57.07 57.71 13.05
CA GLY A 108 57.79 58.81 13.78
C GLY A 108 59.21 58.45 14.19
N MET A 109 59.69 57.21 13.98
CA MET A 109 61.01 56.69 14.22
C MET A 109 61.43 55.80 13.06
N ALA A 110 62.69 55.33 12.98
CA ALA A 110 63.15 54.46 11.90
C ALA A 110 62.09 53.44 11.58
N LEU A 111 61.62 53.42 10.30
CA LEU A 111 60.47 52.56 9.86
C LEU A 111 60.68 51.12 10.24
N ASP A 112 59.92 50.63 11.22
CA ASP A 112 59.97 49.24 11.58
C ASP A 112 59.59 48.35 10.41
N GLN A 113 60.39 47.33 10.17
CA GLN A 113 60.11 46.27 9.19
C GLN A 113 58.90 45.45 9.66
N ILE A 114 57.90 45.37 8.81
CA ILE A 114 56.63 44.61 9.12
C ILE A 114 56.54 43.46 8.15
N ASP A 115 56.68 42.25 8.67
CA ASP A 115 56.60 41.01 7.88
C ASP A 115 55.21 40.72 7.35
N ALA A 116 55.12 39.95 6.28
CA ALA A 116 53.87 39.43 5.78
C ALA A 116 53.14 38.62 6.88
N LYS A 117 51.79 38.76 6.95
CA LYS A 117 51.00 38.08 8.00
C LYS A 117 49.80 37.33 7.42
N PRO A 118 49.69 36.02 7.66
CA PRO A 118 48.52 35.26 7.24
C PRO A 118 47.30 35.58 8.13
N PHE A 119 46.13 35.57 7.54
CA PHE A 119 44.84 35.66 8.17
C PHE A 119 44.03 34.45 7.75
N VAL A 120 43.66 33.59 8.71
CA VAL A 120 42.85 32.38 8.47
C VAL A 120 41.43 32.62 8.98
N HIS A 121 40.45 32.30 8.16
CA HIS A 121 39.04 32.27 8.54
C HIS A 121 38.48 30.86 8.36
N VAL A 122 37.90 30.30 9.41
CA VAL A 122 37.25 29.01 9.37
C VAL A 122 35.74 29.22 9.49
N ALA A 123 34.96 28.57 8.63
CA ALA A 123 33.50 28.60 8.68
C ALA A 123 32.98 28.10 10.02
N LEU A 124 31.80 28.56 10.43
CA LEU A 124 31.18 28.18 11.69
C LEU A 124 30.89 26.69 11.78
N ASN A 125 30.46 26.10 10.65
CA ASN A 125 30.20 24.67 10.49
C ASN A 125 31.47 23.85 10.21
N ARG A 126 32.66 24.50 10.19
CA ARG A 126 33.96 23.89 9.88
C ARG A 126 34.05 23.17 8.53
N MET A 127 33.16 23.50 7.60
CA MET A 127 33.16 22.85 6.29
C MET A 127 34.04 23.57 5.26
N ALA A 128 34.53 24.76 5.58
CA ALA A 128 35.43 25.50 4.71
C ALA A 128 36.38 26.38 5.53
N ALA A 129 37.55 26.64 4.98
CA ALA A 129 38.50 27.62 5.51
C ALA A 129 39.11 28.45 4.37
N TRP A 130 39.31 29.72 4.65
CA TRP A 130 39.90 30.68 3.75
C TRP A 130 41.15 31.27 4.34
N LEU A 131 42.08 31.67 3.46
CA LEU A 131 43.31 32.32 3.81
C LEU A 131 43.46 33.63 3.02
N LEU A 132 43.85 34.67 3.70
CA LEU A 132 44.29 35.94 3.12
C LEU A 132 45.64 36.27 3.70
N VAL A 133 46.55 36.80 2.90
CA VAL A 133 47.86 37.26 3.38
C VAL A 133 47.94 38.78 3.26
N PHE A 134 48.27 39.43 4.38
CA PHE A 134 48.68 40.84 4.36
C PHE A 134 50.14 40.95 3.90
N PRO A 135 50.45 41.85 2.95
CA PRO A 135 51.81 42.00 2.41
C PRO A 135 52.81 42.49 3.46
N PRO A 136 54.11 42.25 3.25
CA PRO A 136 55.16 42.87 4.06
C PRO A 136 55.21 44.37 3.80
N MET A 137 55.67 45.16 4.78
CA MET A 137 55.82 46.62 4.65
C MET A 137 57.20 47.02 5.16
N ASN A 138 57.74 48.15 4.63
CA ASN A 138 59.00 48.75 5.01
C ASN A 138 60.19 47.76 4.95
N GLY A 139 60.21 46.88 3.95
CA GLY A 139 61.30 45.88 3.80
C GLY A 139 61.18 44.66 4.71
N GLY A 140 59.97 44.39 5.26
CA GLY A 140 59.68 43.17 5.99
C GLY A 140 59.76 41.93 5.12
N GLN A 141 59.78 40.76 5.76
CA GLN A 141 59.93 39.45 5.11
C GLN A 141 58.67 39.03 4.37
N GLU A 142 58.84 38.44 3.19
CA GLU A 142 57.80 37.79 2.42
C GLU A 142 57.29 36.55 3.14
N ILE A 143 56.03 36.15 2.86
CA ILE A 143 55.43 34.97 3.44
C ILE A 143 56.09 33.69 2.93
N GLN A 144 56.34 32.75 3.82
CA GLN A 144 56.87 31.41 3.50
C GLN A 144 55.80 30.37 3.67
N ALA A 145 55.91 29.25 2.94
CA ALA A 145 54.92 28.16 2.99
C ALA A 145 54.76 27.56 4.41
N GLU A 146 55.87 27.46 5.17
CA GLU A 146 55.86 26.94 6.54
C GLU A 146 55.01 27.83 7.47
N GLN A 147 55.03 29.13 7.27
CA GLN A 147 54.23 30.09 8.05
C GLN A 147 52.75 29.94 7.75
N LEU A 148 52.39 29.66 6.48
CA LEU A 148 51.00 29.37 6.10
C LEU A 148 50.51 28.08 6.74
N TRP A 149 51.28 27.04 6.70
CA TRP A 149 50.97 25.78 7.34
C TRP A 149 50.85 25.90 8.88
N ALA A 150 51.73 26.70 9.50
CA ALA A 150 51.61 26.98 10.93
C ALA A 150 50.34 27.71 11.28
N ALA A 151 49.96 28.75 10.51
CA ALA A 151 48.75 29.51 10.74
C ALA A 151 47.46 28.68 10.53
N LEU A 152 47.45 27.76 9.56
CA LEU A 152 46.34 26.83 9.36
C LEU A 152 46.20 25.88 10.58
N ARG A 153 47.29 25.29 11.05
CA ARG A 153 47.27 24.42 12.23
C ARG A 153 46.81 25.14 13.50
N GLU A 154 47.34 26.36 13.73
CA GLU A 154 46.89 27.20 14.85
C GLU A 154 45.42 27.58 14.79
N SER A 155 44.87 27.68 13.59
CA SER A 155 43.43 27.93 13.35
C SER A 155 42.57 26.67 13.38
N GLY A 156 43.19 25.49 13.64
CA GLY A 156 42.49 24.22 13.72
C GLY A 156 42.13 23.58 12.36
N VAL A 157 42.84 23.98 11.29
CA VAL A 157 42.66 23.40 9.94
C VAL A 157 43.71 22.30 9.77
N LEU A 158 43.26 21.02 9.83
CA LEU A 158 44.10 19.83 9.80
C LEU A 158 43.83 18.90 8.62
N SER A 159 42.67 19.08 7.96
CA SER A 159 42.21 18.20 6.88
C SER A 159 41.64 19.01 5.71
N GLY A 160 41.59 18.40 4.54
CA GLY A 160 40.98 19.00 3.34
C GLY A 160 41.76 20.17 2.75
N VAL A 161 43.05 20.37 3.10
CA VAL A 161 43.90 21.48 2.63
C VAL A 161 44.32 21.24 1.18
N HIS A 162 44.14 22.25 0.35
CA HIS A 162 44.55 22.23 -1.05
C HIS A 162 45.93 22.87 -1.22
N GLU A 163 46.98 22.04 -1.29
CA GLU A 163 48.37 22.47 -1.37
C GLU A 163 48.66 23.41 -2.59
N SER A 164 47.99 23.14 -3.72
CA SER A 164 48.14 23.98 -4.92
C SER A 164 47.73 25.45 -4.68
N ALA A 165 46.70 25.64 -3.83
CA ALA A 165 46.28 27.01 -3.48
C ALA A 165 47.29 27.69 -2.53
N LEU A 166 47.93 26.95 -1.63
CA LEU A 166 49.01 27.46 -0.77
C LEU A 166 50.25 27.85 -1.60
N HIS A 167 50.65 27.01 -2.54
CA HIS A 167 51.78 27.31 -3.44
C HIS A 167 51.51 28.57 -4.28
N SER A 168 50.28 28.72 -4.85
CA SER A 168 49.92 29.89 -5.64
C SER A 168 49.97 31.19 -4.83
N ILE A 169 49.71 31.16 -3.52
CA ILE A 169 49.81 32.33 -2.66
C ILE A 169 51.26 32.79 -2.51
N VAL A 170 52.21 31.88 -2.34
CA VAL A 170 53.63 32.18 -2.15
C VAL A 170 54.27 32.59 -3.46
N GLU A 171 54.12 31.82 -4.54
CA GLU A 171 54.76 32.03 -5.83
C GLU A 171 54.27 33.27 -6.57
N GLU A 172 52.94 33.47 -6.58
CA GLU A 172 52.30 34.56 -7.30
C GLU A 172 52.15 35.83 -6.42
N ARG A 173 52.57 35.79 -5.14
CA ARG A 173 52.47 36.91 -4.17
C ARG A 173 51.05 37.45 -4.07
N ARG A 174 50.06 36.53 -3.87
CA ARG A 174 48.64 36.88 -3.84
C ARG A 174 48.25 37.52 -2.51
N TYR A 175 48.59 38.79 -2.38
CA TYR A 175 48.25 39.57 -1.19
C TYR A 175 46.88 40.21 -1.33
N PHE A 176 46.16 40.36 -0.18
CA PHE A 176 44.81 40.89 -0.09
C PHE A 176 43.75 40.10 -0.86
N GLU A 177 44.04 38.89 -1.28
CA GLU A 177 43.08 37.99 -1.89
C GLU A 177 42.64 36.94 -0.87
N LEU A 178 41.31 36.80 -0.66
CA LEU A 178 40.77 35.76 0.16
C LEU A 178 40.58 34.49 -0.68
N LEU A 179 41.38 33.47 -0.40
CA LEU A 179 41.35 32.25 -1.17
C LEU A 179 40.82 31.10 -0.31
N PRO A 180 39.86 30.28 -0.81
CA PRO A 180 39.50 29.05 -0.15
C PRO A 180 40.67 28.09 -0.18
N ILE A 181 41.05 27.60 1.00
CA ILE A 181 42.27 26.80 1.18
C ILE A 181 42.01 25.39 1.63
N ALA A 182 40.92 25.20 2.33
CA ALA A 182 40.53 23.89 2.79
C ALA A 182 38.99 23.75 2.80
N TRP A 183 38.50 22.56 2.50
CA TRP A 183 37.10 22.25 2.67
C TRP A 183 36.91 20.80 3.07
N GLY A 184 35.83 20.58 3.87
CA GLY A 184 35.42 19.27 4.34
C GLY A 184 34.66 18.48 3.28
N THR A 185 34.52 17.21 3.53
CA THR A 185 33.63 16.32 2.77
C THR A 185 32.31 16.18 3.53
N PRO A 186 31.16 16.53 2.95
CA PRO A 186 29.88 16.34 3.60
C PRO A 186 29.58 14.85 3.79
N SER A 187 28.86 14.50 4.85
CA SER A 187 28.36 13.15 5.02
C SER A 187 27.29 12.83 3.98
N GLN A 188 27.25 11.58 3.51
CA GLN A 188 26.22 11.09 2.61
C GLN A 188 25.19 10.30 3.44
N GLN A 189 23.92 10.68 3.31
CA GLN A 189 22.84 9.99 3.99
C GLN A 189 22.70 8.56 3.44
N GLY A 190 22.44 7.60 4.32
CA GLY A 190 22.13 6.24 3.95
C GLY A 190 20.76 6.12 3.30
N GLU A 191 20.60 5.14 2.44
CA GLU A 191 19.35 4.79 1.81
C GLU A 191 18.44 4.02 2.78
N ASP A 192 17.14 4.28 2.71
CA ASP A 192 16.16 3.57 3.52
C ASP A 192 16.11 2.09 3.10
N GLY A 193 15.90 1.20 4.08
CA GLY A 193 15.60 -0.18 3.83
C GLY A 193 14.27 -0.33 3.09
N TYR A 194 14.11 -1.40 2.33
CA TYR A 194 12.90 -1.69 1.56
C TYR A 194 12.48 -3.14 1.70
N VAL A 195 11.21 -3.42 1.36
CA VAL A 195 10.69 -4.79 1.33
C VAL A 195 10.94 -5.38 -0.06
N ARG A 196 11.69 -6.47 -0.10
CA ARG A 196 11.89 -7.28 -1.30
C ARG A 196 10.76 -8.30 -1.38
N GLU A 197 9.88 -8.14 -2.34
CA GLU A 197 8.81 -9.08 -2.62
C GLU A 197 9.34 -10.26 -3.44
N LEU A 198 9.28 -11.48 -2.88
CA LEU A 198 9.65 -12.72 -3.59
C LEU A 198 8.44 -13.27 -4.36
N ILE A 199 7.24 -12.87 -3.96
CA ILE A 199 5.98 -13.14 -4.64
C ILE A 199 5.38 -11.78 -4.99
N PRO A 200 5.38 -11.38 -6.28
CA PRO A 200 4.86 -10.08 -6.67
C PRO A 200 3.35 -9.99 -6.39
N PRO A 201 2.83 -8.81 -5.98
CA PRO A 201 1.40 -8.60 -5.81
C PRO A 201 0.65 -8.75 -7.15
N PRO A 202 -0.66 -9.05 -7.12
CA PRO A 202 -1.44 -9.26 -8.32
C PRO A 202 -1.50 -7.99 -9.18
N VAL A 203 -1.34 -8.16 -10.48
CA VAL A 203 -1.53 -7.07 -11.45
C VAL A 203 -3.04 -6.86 -11.62
N PRO A 204 -3.56 -5.62 -11.45
CA PRO A 204 -4.97 -5.32 -11.68
C PRO A 204 -5.37 -5.68 -13.12
N GLY A 205 -6.44 -6.48 -13.29
CA GLY A 205 -7.00 -6.81 -14.60
C GLY A 205 -6.75 -8.22 -15.10
N GLN A 206 -6.16 -9.11 -14.31
CA GLN A 206 -6.14 -10.54 -14.66
C GLN A 206 -7.57 -11.10 -14.65
N ALA A 207 -7.96 -11.72 -15.78
CA ALA A 207 -9.31 -12.26 -15.99
C ALA A 207 -9.61 -13.39 -15.00
N ALA A 208 -10.86 -13.41 -14.50
CA ALA A 208 -11.39 -14.56 -13.79
C ALA A 208 -11.34 -15.81 -14.69
N ALA A 209 -11.20 -16.99 -14.05
CA ALA A 209 -11.20 -18.27 -14.76
C ALA A 209 -12.41 -18.37 -15.70
N SER A 210 -12.16 -18.65 -16.96
CA SER A 210 -13.20 -18.85 -17.97
C SER A 210 -13.63 -20.31 -18.03
N TRP A 211 -14.86 -20.56 -18.46
CA TRP A 211 -15.38 -21.93 -18.69
C TRP A 211 -14.76 -22.56 -19.96
N PRO A 212 -14.47 -23.88 -20.02
CA PRO A 212 -14.57 -24.84 -18.92
C PRO A 212 -13.48 -24.65 -17.88
N ILE A 213 -13.85 -24.80 -16.60
CA ILE A 213 -12.92 -24.64 -15.52
C ILE A 213 -12.16 -25.94 -15.31
N ASP A 214 -10.84 -25.88 -15.41
CA ASP A 214 -9.98 -26.96 -14.98
C ASP A 214 -9.82 -26.90 -13.44
N PRO A 215 -10.38 -27.88 -12.71
CA PRO A 215 -10.27 -27.90 -11.25
C PRO A 215 -8.82 -27.98 -10.76
N ALA A 216 -7.91 -28.57 -11.54
CA ALA A 216 -6.52 -28.71 -11.17
C ALA A 216 -5.78 -27.36 -11.06
N VAL A 217 -6.15 -26.40 -11.89
CA VAL A 217 -5.50 -25.09 -11.92
C VAL A 217 -6.35 -23.97 -11.31
N TYR A 218 -7.56 -24.29 -10.86
CA TYR A 218 -8.50 -23.27 -10.35
C TYR A 218 -7.92 -22.42 -9.23
N LEU A 219 -7.31 -23.05 -8.22
CA LEU A 219 -6.68 -22.36 -7.11
C LEU A 219 -5.42 -21.60 -7.55
N GLU A 220 -4.65 -22.14 -8.49
CA GLU A 220 -3.46 -21.49 -9.01
C GLU A 220 -3.79 -20.21 -9.80
N GLN A 221 -4.91 -20.20 -10.53
CA GLN A 221 -5.40 -19.00 -11.21
C GLN A 221 -5.97 -17.94 -10.26
N ARG A 222 -6.44 -18.36 -9.08
CA ARG A 222 -7.06 -17.46 -8.09
C ARG A 222 -6.07 -16.87 -7.11
N TYR A 223 -4.97 -17.56 -6.85
CA TYR A 223 -3.95 -17.18 -5.88
C TYR A 223 -2.62 -16.85 -6.55
N LEU A 224 -1.75 -16.16 -5.81
CA LEU A 224 -0.45 -15.76 -6.32
C LEU A 224 0.51 -16.94 -6.46
N ARG A 225 0.57 -17.79 -5.43
CA ARG A 225 1.51 -18.92 -5.38
C ARG A 225 1.12 -19.92 -4.31
N LYS A 226 1.37 -21.20 -4.57
CA LYS A 226 1.34 -22.26 -3.56
C LYS A 226 2.62 -22.23 -2.72
N VAL A 227 2.49 -22.32 -1.40
CA VAL A 227 3.60 -22.30 -0.45
C VAL A 227 3.45 -23.40 0.59
N ARG A 228 4.58 -23.80 1.18
CA ARG A 228 4.65 -24.67 2.36
C ARG A 228 4.92 -23.82 3.60
N LYS A 229 4.60 -24.36 4.76
CA LYS A 229 4.97 -23.75 6.04
C LYS A 229 6.49 -23.52 6.10
N GLY A 230 6.90 -22.29 6.40
CA GLY A 230 8.30 -21.86 6.44
C GLY A 230 8.81 -21.21 5.14
N ASP A 231 8.07 -21.29 4.03
CA ASP A 231 8.48 -20.62 2.79
C ASP A 231 8.47 -19.09 2.97
N VAL A 232 9.52 -18.43 2.45
CA VAL A 232 9.64 -16.97 2.54
C VAL A 232 8.80 -16.30 1.46
N ILE A 233 7.97 -15.36 1.87
CA ILE A 233 7.06 -14.57 1.01
C ILE A 233 7.72 -13.25 0.61
N CYS A 234 8.27 -12.52 1.57
CA CYS A 234 9.04 -11.30 1.35
C CYS A 234 10.09 -11.10 2.42
N GLN A 235 11.08 -10.25 2.11
CA GLN A 235 12.22 -9.98 2.98
C GLN A 235 12.41 -8.47 3.17
N ALA A 236 12.74 -8.05 4.39
CA ALA A 236 13.20 -6.70 4.65
C ALA A 236 14.70 -6.60 4.34
N VAL A 237 15.06 -5.72 3.44
CA VAL A 237 16.45 -5.37 3.14
C VAL A 237 16.89 -4.27 4.09
N ALA A 238 18.02 -4.48 4.75
CA ALA A 238 18.54 -3.51 5.71
C ALA A 238 18.86 -2.16 5.06
N PRO A 239 18.69 -1.05 5.79
CA PRO A 239 19.09 0.26 5.30
C PRO A 239 20.61 0.38 5.19
N ASN A 240 21.06 1.29 4.35
CA ASN A 240 22.49 1.65 4.27
C ASN A 240 22.82 2.62 5.42
N PRO A 241 23.93 2.42 6.17
CA PRO A 241 24.33 3.33 7.24
C PRO A 241 24.76 4.72 6.74
N GLY A 242 24.99 4.90 5.44
CA GLY A 242 25.56 6.10 4.85
C GLY A 242 27.08 6.20 5.04
N GLU A 243 27.67 7.22 4.46
CA GLU A 243 29.12 7.48 4.53
C GLU A 243 29.38 8.70 5.42
N PRO A 244 30.23 8.59 6.46
CA PRO A 244 30.57 9.72 7.28
C PRO A 244 31.38 10.74 6.47
N GLY A 245 31.11 12.02 6.70
CA GLY A 245 31.93 13.12 6.19
C GLY A 245 33.10 13.44 7.10
N MET A 246 33.86 14.48 6.73
CA MET A 246 34.97 15.00 7.53
C MET A 246 35.01 16.51 7.43
N ASP A 247 35.15 17.21 8.55
CA ASP A 247 35.33 18.66 8.57
C ASP A 247 36.82 19.06 8.36
N VAL A 248 37.09 20.35 8.24
CA VAL A 248 38.47 20.84 8.03
C VAL A 248 39.37 20.67 9.27
N SER A 249 38.81 20.37 10.43
CA SER A 249 39.58 20.05 11.63
C SER A 249 39.94 18.56 11.77
N GLY A 250 39.50 17.74 10.78
CA GLY A 250 39.72 16.29 10.82
C GLY A 250 38.69 15.54 11.68
N MET A 251 37.62 16.20 12.13
CA MET A 251 36.56 15.55 12.91
C MET A 251 35.56 14.89 11.95
N PRO A 252 35.19 13.62 12.21
CA PRO A 252 34.21 12.93 11.39
C PRO A 252 32.81 13.53 11.60
N ILE A 253 32.09 13.74 10.50
CA ILE A 253 30.70 14.15 10.49
C ILE A 253 29.85 12.88 10.34
N PRO A 254 29.05 12.50 11.35
CA PRO A 254 28.27 11.27 11.28
C PRO A 254 27.24 11.34 10.14
N ALA A 255 27.09 10.25 9.40
CA ALA A 255 26.02 10.09 8.45
C ALA A 255 24.72 9.70 9.17
N LEU A 256 23.59 10.10 8.64
CA LEU A 256 22.28 9.61 9.07
C LEU A 256 22.05 8.27 8.38
N SER A 257 21.85 7.22 9.17
CA SER A 257 21.47 5.91 8.64
C SER A 257 20.05 5.98 8.05
N GLY A 258 19.82 5.24 6.99
CA GLY A 258 18.48 5.04 6.45
C GLY A 258 17.54 4.38 7.47
N LYS A 259 16.25 4.51 7.27
CA LYS A 259 15.22 3.92 8.15
C LYS A 259 15.04 2.43 7.80
N PRO A 260 14.88 1.55 8.80
CA PRO A 260 14.61 0.14 8.54
C PRO A 260 13.22 -0.04 7.91
N ALA A 261 13.10 -1.00 6.98
CA ALA A 261 11.82 -1.44 6.45
C ALA A 261 11.05 -2.20 7.53
N VAL A 262 9.72 -2.00 7.58
CA VAL A 262 8.83 -2.70 8.51
C VAL A 262 8.04 -3.75 7.75
N LEU A 263 8.17 -5.02 8.15
CA LEU A 263 7.34 -6.11 7.65
C LEU A 263 6.08 -6.25 8.49
N SER A 264 4.95 -6.38 7.81
CA SER A 264 3.67 -6.69 8.42
C SER A 264 3.07 -7.92 7.76
N GLY A 265 2.66 -8.89 8.57
CA GLY A 265 2.03 -10.12 8.10
C GLY A 265 0.51 -10.07 8.23
N GLY A 266 -0.17 -10.84 7.37
CA GLY A 266 -1.60 -11.11 7.43
C GLY A 266 -1.92 -12.44 8.15
N GLN A 267 -3.05 -13.06 7.80
CA GLN A 267 -3.44 -14.35 8.36
C GLN A 267 -2.50 -15.46 7.88
N HIS A 268 -2.14 -16.38 8.76
CA HIS A 268 -1.24 -17.50 8.51
C HIS A 268 0.11 -17.11 7.90
N THR A 269 0.61 -15.94 8.29
CA THR A 269 1.97 -15.49 8.01
C THR A 269 2.64 -15.05 9.31
N MET A 270 3.95 -15.18 9.39
CA MET A 270 4.73 -14.84 10.57
C MET A 270 5.99 -14.08 10.18
N VAL A 271 6.31 -13.02 10.92
CA VAL A 271 7.57 -12.29 10.76
C VAL A 271 8.62 -12.97 11.63
N VAL A 272 9.71 -13.42 11.01
CA VAL A 272 10.83 -14.07 11.67
C VAL A 272 12.04 -13.14 11.68
N GLN A 273 12.66 -12.98 12.85
CA GLN A 273 13.83 -12.12 13.09
C GLN A 273 13.66 -10.65 12.64
N GLY A 274 12.45 -10.22 12.32
CA GLY A 274 12.18 -8.88 11.77
C GLY A 274 12.58 -8.69 10.31
N THR A 275 13.17 -9.72 9.67
CA THR A 275 13.71 -9.66 8.30
C THR A 275 12.91 -10.44 7.28
N ASP A 276 12.26 -11.53 7.68
CA ASP A 276 11.56 -12.43 6.77
C ASP A 276 10.08 -12.55 7.14
N LEU A 277 9.21 -12.41 6.15
CA LEU A 277 7.81 -12.80 6.26
C LEU A 277 7.65 -14.20 5.68
N ILE A 278 7.30 -15.17 6.52
CA ILE A 278 7.15 -16.57 6.13
C ILE A 278 5.69 -17.04 6.20
N ALA A 279 5.38 -18.10 5.46
CA ALA A 279 4.13 -18.83 5.59
C ALA A 279 4.11 -19.65 6.89
N ASP A 280 3.03 -19.55 7.68
CA ASP A 280 2.83 -20.34 8.91
C ASP A 280 1.99 -21.60 8.68
N ALA A 281 1.50 -21.80 7.46
CA ALA A 281 0.76 -22.99 7.05
C ALA A 281 1.05 -23.33 5.57
N ASP A 282 0.83 -24.59 5.21
CA ASP A 282 0.75 -25.03 3.82
C ASP A 282 -0.49 -24.44 3.16
N GLY A 283 -0.37 -23.88 1.97
CA GLY A 283 -1.52 -23.27 1.31
C GLY A 283 -1.17 -22.36 0.14
N HIS A 284 -2.03 -21.39 -0.09
CA HIS A 284 -1.90 -20.45 -1.21
C HIS A 284 -1.77 -19.01 -0.71
N VAL A 285 -0.79 -18.28 -1.25
CA VAL A 285 -0.58 -16.86 -0.93
C VAL A 285 -1.58 -16.00 -1.70
N PHE A 286 -2.19 -15.04 -1.01
CA PHE A 286 -2.99 -13.99 -1.62
C PHE A 286 -2.69 -12.63 -0.98
N TYR A 287 -2.97 -11.56 -1.73
CA TYR A 287 -2.73 -10.20 -1.29
C TYR A 287 -4.05 -9.46 -1.07
N LYS A 288 -4.24 -8.91 0.12
CA LYS A 288 -5.46 -8.18 0.49
C LYS A 288 -5.16 -7.05 1.44
N LYS A 289 -5.71 -5.86 1.19
CA LYS A 289 -5.55 -4.66 2.04
C LYS A 289 -4.08 -4.31 2.36
N GLY A 290 -3.18 -4.47 1.39
CA GLY A 290 -1.76 -4.15 1.58
C GLY A 290 -0.94 -5.23 2.30
N LEU A 291 -1.51 -6.40 2.58
CA LEU A 291 -0.85 -7.48 3.32
C LEU A 291 -0.89 -8.80 2.55
N TYR A 292 0.15 -9.59 2.72
CA TYR A 292 0.19 -10.99 2.28
C TYR A 292 -0.46 -11.88 3.32
N HIS A 293 -1.30 -12.79 2.86
CA HIS A 293 -1.98 -13.80 3.65
C HIS A 293 -1.72 -15.17 3.03
N VAL A 294 -1.75 -16.20 3.85
CA VAL A 294 -1.78 -17.60 3.38
C VAL A 294 -3.13 -18.19 3.70
N ARG A 295 -3.79 -18.79 2.70
CA ARG A 295 -4.97 -19.59 2.90
C ARG A 295 -4.56 -21.05 3.01
N PRO A 296 -4.82 -21.72 4.13
CA PRO A 296 -4.53 -23.14 4.27
C PRO A 296 -5.22 -23.94 3.17
N HIS A 297 -4.58 -25.01 2.69
CA HIS A 297 -5.13 -25.88 1.66
C HIS A 297 -4.93 -27.35 2.05
N THR A 298 -5.99 -28.13 1.99
CA THR A 298 -6.01 -29.56 2.22
C THR A 298 -6.29 -30.30 0.91
N LEU A 299 -5.44 -31.26 0.58
CA LEU A 299 -5.63 -32.17 -0.55
C LEU A 299 -6.11 -33.52 -0.01
N VAL A 300 -7.25 -34.02 -0.53
CA VAL A 300 -7.78 -35.35 -0.29
C VAL A 300 -7.52 -36.19 -1.54
N GLU A 301 -6.64 -37.17 -1.42
CA GLU A 301 -6.29 -38.08 -2.53
C GLU A 301 -7.32 -39.19 -2.64
N GLY A 302 -8.20 -39.12 -3.65
CA GLY A 302 -9.28 -40.05 -3.90
C GLY A 302 -10.64 -39.59 -3.39
N ASP A 303 -11.55 -40.54 -3.14
CA ASP A 303 -12.93 -40.29 -2.72
C ASP A 303 -12.99 -39.98 -1.23
N LEU A 304 -13.97 -39.16 -0.81
CA LEU A 304 -14.30 -39.03 0.57
C LEU A 304 -15.08 -40.28 1.02
N THR A 305 -14.60 -40.98 2.06
CA THR A 305 -15.26 -42.17 2.62
C THR A 305 -16.18 -41.78 3.75
N GLU A 306 -17.11 -42.69 4.14
CA GLU A 306 -18.03 -42.50 5.28
C GLU A 306 -17.29 -42.26 6.61
N ASP A 307 -16.05 -42.71 6.73
CA ASP A 307 -15.21 -42.49 7.92
C ASP A 307 -14.90 -40.99 8.15
N PHE A 308 -14.96 -40.15 7.11
CA PHE A 308 -14.82 -38.71 7.25
C PHE A 308 -16.03 -38.07 7.97
N GLY A 309 -17.24 -38.63 7.85
CA GLY A 309 -18.45 -38.14 8.49
C GLY A 309 -18.65 -36.65 8.31
N GLN A 310 -18.57 -35.90 9.42
CA GLN A 310 -18.57 -34.44 9.42
C GLN A 310 -17.14 -33.94 9.45
N SER A 311 -16.68 -33.33 8.34
CA SER A 311 -15.31 -32.81 8.19
C SER A 311 -15.30 -31.31 8.14
N HIS A 312 -14.50 -30.70 9.01
CA HIS A 312 -14.30 -29.23 9.03
C HIS A 312 -12.87 -28.87 8.68
N PHE A 313 -12.70 -28.07 7.62
CA PHE A 313 -11.41 -27.62 7.12
C PHE A 313 -11.29 -26.09 7.25
N PRO A 314 -10.20 -25.56 7.83
CA PRO A 314 -10.06 -24.12 8.06
C PRO A 314 -9.84 -23.30 6.79
N GLY A 315 -9.37 -23.93 5.70
CA GLY A 315 -9.01 -23.30 4.43
C GLY A 315 -9.66 -23.96 3.23
N ASP A 316 -8.96 -23.88 2.07
CA ASP A 316 -9.42 -24.51 0.84
C ASP A 316 -9.26 -26.05 0.88
N VAL A 317 -10.15 -26.75 0.20
CA VAL A 317 -10.12 -28.21 0.10
C VAL A 317 -10.19 -28.63 -1.35
N THR A 318 -9.32 -29.55 -1.76
CA THR A 318 -9.40 -30.23 -3.06
C THR A 318 -9.61 -31.71 -2.82
N VAL A 319 -10.68 -32.28 -3.39
CA VAL A 319 -10.99 -33.71 -3.41
C VAL A 319 -10.75 -34.23 -4.83
N LEU A 320 -9.80 -35.15 -5.01
CA LEU A 320 -9.47 -35.71 -6.33
C LEU A 320 -10.47 -36.73 -6.84
N GLY A 321 -11.26 -37.32 -5.94
CA GLY A 321 -12.31 -38.27 -6.27
C GLY A 321 -13.72 -37.71 -6.07
N ASP A 322 -14.66 -38.61 -5.72
CA ASP A 322 -16.07 -38.33 -5.51
C ASP A 322 -16.39 -38.00 -4.05
N ILE A 323 -17.50 -37.30 -3.82
CA ILE A 323 -18.08 -37.10 -2.50
C ILE A 323 -19.40 -37.86 -2.44
N PRO A 324 -19.45 -39.03 -1.75
CA PRO A 324 -20.65 -39.85 -1.66
C PRO A 324 -21.71 -39.24 -0.72
N ALA A 325 -22.90 -39.87 -0.73
CA ALA A 325 -24.02 -39.47 0.10
C ALA A 325 -23.69 -39.46 1.60
N HIS A 326 -24.46 -38.67 2.36
CA HIS A 326 -24.38 -38.56 3.83
C HIS A 326 -23.12 -37.83 4.38
N ILE A 327 -22.21 -37.40 3.53
CA ILE A 327 -21.07 -36.62 3.97
C ILE A 327 -21.48 -35.15 4.15
N VAL A 328 -21.03 -34.54 5.26
CA VAL A 328 -21.11 -33.10 5.51
C VAL A 328 -19.70 -32.53 5.50
N LEU A 329 -19.37 -31.77 4.45
CA LEU A 329 -18.09 -31.10 4.27
C LEU A 329 -18.23 -29.61 4.56
N GLN A 330 -17.52 -29.12 5.56
CA GLN A 330 -17.45 -27.68 5.87
C GLN A 330 -16.05 -27.14 5.61
N SER A 331 -15.93 -26.08 4.83
CA SER A 331 -14.66 -25.43 4.50
C SER A 331 -14.71 -23.92 4.78
N GLY A 332 -13.71 -23.41 5.47
CA GLY A 332 -13.51 -21.96 5.62
C GLY A 332 -13.10 -21.25 4.32
N GLY A 333 -12.67 -22.01 3.30
CA GLY A 333 -12.26 -21.58 1.98
C GLY A 333 -13.14 -22.12 0.86
N SER A 334 -12.52 -22.35 -0.30
CA SER A 334 -13.17 -22.95 -1.48
C SER A 334 -13.09 -24.48 -1.44
N VAL A 335 -14.06 -25.14 -2.06
CA VAL A 335 -14.10 -26.59 -2.21
C VAL A 335 -14.01 -26.92 -3.71
N ILE A 336 -13.02 -27.72 -4.08
CA ILE A 336 -12.79 -28.17 -5.45
C ILE A 336 -12.93 -29.70 -5.47
N VAL A 337 -13.84 -30.22 -6.30
CA VAL A 337 -14.09 -31.64 -6.46
C VAL A 337 -13.83 -32.04 -7.91
N HIS A 338 -12.93 -32.97 -8.13
CA HIS A 338 -12.62 -33.46 -9.48
C HIS A 338 -13.65 -34.51 -9.96
N GLY A 339 -14.27 -35.19 -9.04
CA GLY A 339 -15.31 -36.19 -9.30
C GLY A 339 -16.73 -35.66 -9.22
N LEU A 340 -17.64 -36.53 -8.80
CA LEU A 340 -19.07 -36.26 -8.57
C LEU A 340 -19.37 -35.94 -7.11
N VAL A 341 -20.45 -35.23 -6.89
CA VAL A 341 -21.05 -35.05 -5.54
C VAL A 341 -22.40 -35.74 -5.54
N GLU A 342 -22.54 -36.79 -4.73
CA GLU A 342 -23.74 -37.62 -4.67
C GLU A 342 -24.44 -37.49 -3.29
N GLY A 343 -25.54 -36.76 -3.22
CA GLY A 343 -26.35 -36.63 -1.99
C GLY A 343 -25.65 -36.06 -0.75
N ALA A 344 -24.56 -35.38 -0.90
CA ALA A 344 -23.76 -34.79 0.17
C ALA A 344 -24.13 -33.32 0.45
N VAL A 345 -23.77 -32.84 1.66
CA VAL A 345 -23.90 -31.43 2.05
C VAL A 345 -22.54 -30.79 2.06
N ILE A 346 -22.38 -29.68 1.29
CA ILE A 346 -21.14 -28.93 1.20
C ILE A 346 -21.40 -27.46 1.62
N GLU A 347 -20.67 -26.99 2.62
CA GLU A 347 -20.66 -25.60 3.06
C GLU A 347 -19.27 -25.00 2.85
N ALA A 348 -19.16 -23.99 1.99
CA ALA A 348 -17.90 -23.35 1.64
C ALA A 348 -17.91 -21.85 1.99
N GLY A 349 -16.85 -21.39 2.66
CA GLY A 349 -16.59 -19.97 2.88
C GLY A 349 -16.09 -19.24 1.64
N GLY A 350 -15.77 -19.95 0.57
CA GLY A 350 -15.36 -19.48 -0.76
C GLY A 350 -16.26 -20.02 -1.86
N ASP A 351 -15.63 -20.42 -2.97
CA ASP A 351 -16.33 -20.99 -4.13
C ASP A 351 -16.44 -22.52 -4.01
N VAL A 352 -17.40 -23.09 -4.73
CA VAL A 352 -17.49 -24.56 -4.93
C VAL A 352 -17.37 -24.86 -6.42
N VAL A 353 -16.41 -25.73 -6.78
CA VAL A 353 -16.18 -26.18 -8.16
C VAL A 353 -16.28 -27.70 -8.20
N VAL A 354 -17.18 -28.24 -9.02
CA VAL A 354 -17.40 -29.68 -9.18
C VAL A 354 -17.25 -30.03 -10.66
N ALA A 355 -16.19 -30.74 -11.01
CA ALA A 355 -15.92 -31.07 -12.41
C ALA A 355 -16.90 -32.11 -12.98
N GLY A 356 -17.27 -33.10 -12.20
CA GLY A 356 -18.20 -34.17 -12.61
C GLY A 356 -19.65 -33.73 -12.61
N GLY A 357 -20.07 -32.92 -11.63
CA GLY A 357 -21.46 -32.50 -11.43
C GLY A 357 -22.01 -32.91 -10.08
N VAL A 358 -23.26 -32.50 -9.81
CA VAL A 358 -23.98 -32.77 -8.57
C VAL A 358 -25.21 -33.60 -8.86
N LEU A 359 -25.26 -34.80 -8.31
CA LEU A 359 -26.41 -35.72 -8.36
C LEU A 359 -27.06 -35.75 -6.97
N GLY A 360 -28.18 -35.06 -6.84
CA GLY A 360 -28.69 -34.74 -5.50
C GLY A 360 -29.53 -35.81 -4.83
N ASP A 361 -30.25 -36.61 -5.58
CA ASP A 361 -31.28 -37.53 -5.08
C ASP A 361 -32.16 -36.87 -4.00
N ASP A 362 -32.50 -35.59 -4.23
CA ASP A 362 -33.22 -34.66 -3.33
C ASP A 362 -32.55 -34.43 -1.94
N ARG A 363 -31.27 -34.84 -1.78
CA ARG A 363 -30.52 -34.72 -0.51
C ARG A 363 -29.31 -33.83 -0.59
N ALA A 364 -28.70 -33.68 -1.80
CA ALA A 364 -27.53 -32.84 -1.95
C ALA A 364 -27.86 -31.36 -1.74
N MET A 365 -27.06 -30.72 -0.89
CA MET A 365 -27.14 -29.30 -0.66
C MET A 365 -25.74 -28.68 -0.74
N ILE A 366 -25.58 -27.67 -1.56
CA ILE A 366 -24.34 -26.87 -1.65
C ILE A 366 -24.64 -25.44 -1.24
N ARG A 367 -23.90 -24.96 -0.23
CA ARG A 367 -23.91 -23.56 0.20
C ARG A 367 -22.53 -22.97 0.06
N ALA A 368 -22.36 -22.01 -0.84
CA ALA A 368 -21.10 -21.30 -1.09
C ALA A 368 -21.26 -19.81 -0.85
N LYS A 369 -20.36 -19.17 -0.08
CA LYS A 369 -20.34 -17.70 0.01
C LYS A 369 -19.89 -17.04 -1.28
N GLY A 370 -19.16 -17.74 -2.13
CA GLY A 370 -18.73 -17.35 -3.45
C GLY A 370 -19.60 -17.94 -4.56
N ALA A 371 -18.96 -18.25 -5.69
CA ALA A 371 -19.58 -18.87 -6.85
C ALA A 371 -19.73 -20.38 -6.71
N VAL A 372 -20.73 -20.97 -7.39
CA VAL A 372 -20.86 -22.42 -7.57
C VAL A 372 -20.73 -22.73 -9.06
N ARG A 373 -19.83 -23.64 -9.39
CA ARG A 373 -19.57 -24.09 -10.74
C ARG A 373 -19.62 -25.61 -10.79
N ALA A 374 -20.51 -26.14 -11.59
CA ALA A 374 -20.65 -27.59 -11.73
C ALA A 374 -21.08 -27.95 -13.16
N LYS A 375 -20.58 -29.07 -13.68
CA LYS A 375 -20.96 -29.50 -15.01
C LYS A 375 -22.45 -29.72 -15.12
N TYR A 376 -23.05 -30.43 -14.15
CA TYR A 376 -24.48 -30.66 -14.07
C TYR A 376 -24.99 -30.46 -12.64
N LEU A 377 -26.24 -30.00 -12.51
CA LEU A 377 -26.97 -29.86 -11.23
C LEU A 377 -28.29 -30.60 -11.38
N GLU A 378 -28.40 -31.76 -10.75
CA GLU A 378 -29.57 -32.61 -10.84
C GLU A 378 -30.18 -32.92 -9.47
N ASN A 379 -31.48 -32.64 -9.29
CA ASN A 379 -32.26 -32.90 -8.08
C ASN A 379 -31.56 -32.50 -6.77
N CYS A 380 -30.96 -31.27 -6.75
CA CYS A 380 -30.18 -30.74 -5.66
C CYS A 380 -30.61 -29.32 -5.28
N VAL A 381 -30.10 -28.83 -4.14
CA VAL A 381 -30.34 -27.48 -3.66
C VAL A 381 -29.02 -26.72 -3.63
N ILE A 382 -28.93 -25.61 -4.32
CA ILE A 382 -27.72 -24.77 -4.44
C ILE A 382 -28.00 -23.37 -3.92
N TYR A 383 -27.21 -22.91 -2.96
CA TYR A 383 -27.15 -21.54 -2.49
C TYR A 383 -25.79 -20.94 -2.78
N ALA A 384 -25.73 -19.92 -3.62
CA ALA A 384 -24.52 -19.20 -3.97
C ALA A 384 -24.62 -17.71 -3.61
N GLY A 385 -23.63 -17.19 -2.90
CA GLY A 385 -23.46 -15.76 -2.67
C GLY A 385 -23.03 -15.00 -3.93
N GLY A 386 -22.50 -15.72 -4.93
CA GLY A 386 -22.08 -15.20 -6.24
C GLY A 386 -22.73 -15.94 -7.40
N LEU A 387 -22.02 -15.96 -8.54
CA LEU A 387 -22.42 -16.60 -9.79
C LEU A 387 -22.63 -18.11 -9.64
N VAL A 388 -23.67 -18.63 -10.32
CA VAL A 388 -23.81 -20.07 -10.58
C VAL A 388 -23.59 -20.33 -12.07
N GLU A 389 -22.69 -21.27 -12.41
CA GLU A 389 -22.40 -21.72 -13.78
C GLU A 389 -22.59 -23.22 -13.93
N SER A 390 -23.29 -23.66 -15.00
CA SER A 390 -23.50 -25.07 -15.29
C SER A 390 -23.78 -25.31 -16.78
N GLU A 391 -23.56 -26.53 -17.26
CA GLU A 391 -23.98 -26.97 -18.61
C GLU A 391 -25.44 -27.46 -18.64
N GLY A 392 -25.98 -27.84 -17.47
CA GLY A 392 -27.37 -28.29 -17.36
C GLY A 392 -27.88 -28.28 -15.93
N ILE A 393 -29.15 -27.87 -15.77
CA ILE A 393 -29.89 -27.87 -14.50
C ILE A 393 -31.17 -28.65 -14.69
N ILE A 394 -31.33 -29.73 -13.94
CA ILE A 394 -32.50 -30.63 -14.06
C ILE A 394 -33.11 -30.87 -12.69
N GLY A 395 -34.37 -30.46 -12.51
CA GLY A 395 -35.12 -30.67 -11.26
C GLY A 395 -34.53 -30.00 -10.03
N ALA A 396 -33.50 -29.18 -10.16
CA ALA A 396 -32.76 -28.57 -9.04
C ALA A 396 -33.34 -27.23 -8.60
N HIS A 397 -33.09 -26.89 -7.34
CA HIS A 397 -33.42 -25.58 -6.76
C HIS A 397 -32.14 -24.76 -6.62
N VAL A 398 -31.99 -23.74 -7.44
CA VAL A 398 -30.75 -22.93 -7.55
C VAL A 398 -31.01 -21.49 -7.15
N TYR A 399 -30.25 -21.00 -6.18
CA TYR A 399 -30.39 -19.68 -5.58
C TYR A 399 -29.06 -18.93 -5.66
N SER A 400 -29.03 -17.77 -6.33
CA SER A 400 -27.83 -16.95 -6.53
C SER A 400 -28.09 -15.49 -6.12
N ASN A 401 -27.16 -14.90 -5.39
CA ASN A 401 -27.20 -13.44 -5.14
C ASN A 401 -26.61 -12.60 -6.29
N ASP A 402 -26.20 -13.22 -7.39
CA ASP A 402 -25.71 -12.53 -8.59
C ASP A 402 -26.51 -13.01 -9.82
N ARG A 403 -25.99 -13.96 -10.56
CA ARG A 403 -26.55 -14.48 -11.82
C ARG A 403 -26.43 -15.98 -11.92
N ILE A 404 -27.23 -16.59 -12.80
CA ILE A 404 -27.18 -18.01 -13.14
C ILE A 404 -26.93 -18.13 -14.65
N ASN A 405 -25.80 -18.74 -15.04
CA ASN A 405 -25.41 -18.94 -16.42
C ASN A 405 -25.47 -20.42 -16.77
N VAL A 406 -26.28 -20.77 -17.75
CA VAL A 406 -26.43 -22.12 -18.28
C VAL A 406 -26.30 -22.05 -19.80
N LEU A 407 -25.11 -21.59 -20.26
CA LEU A 407 -24.84 -21.32 -21.69
C LEU A 407 -23.89 -22.35 -22.32
N HIS A 408 -23.20 -23.13 -21.48
CA HIS A 408 -22.21 -24.10 -21.95
C HIS A 408 -22.86 -25.44 -22.27
N GLY A 409 -22.22 -26.25 -23.11
CA GLY A 409 -22.73 -27.53 -23.55
C GLY A 409 -24.12 -27.40 -24.21
N ARG A 410 -25.12 -28.15 -23.74
CA ARG A 410 -26.51 -28.00 -24.19
C ARG A 410 -27.19 -26.76 -23.60
N GLY A 411 -26.72 -26.27 -22.48
CA GLY A 411 -27.27 -25.08 -21.84
C GLY A 411 -28.74 -25.20 -21.46
N THR A 412 -29.13 -26.33 -20.86
CA THR A 412 -30.55 -26.67 -20.67
C THR A 412 -30.98 -26.60 -19.22
N VAL A 413 -32.13 -25.97 -18.95
CA VAL A 413 -32.80 -25.91 -17.65
C VAL A 413 -34.16 -26.60 -17.76
N ILE A 414 -34.38 -27.67 -17.00
CA ILE A 414 -35.63 -28.45 -17.05
C ILE A 414 -36.19 -28.67 -15.65
N GLY A 415 -37.36 -28.08 -15.39
CA GLY A 415 -38.00 -28.18 -14.10
C GLY A 415 -37.22 -27.50 -12.95
N GLY A 416 -37.76 -27.58 -11.75
CA GLY A 416 -37.15 -26.99 -10.57
C GLY A 416 -37.37 -25.49 -10.42
N LYS A 417 -36.56 -24.85 -9.55
CA LYS A 417 -36.69 -23.43 -9.23
C LYS A 417 -35.34 -22.70 -9.31
N LEU A 418 -35.27 -21.66 -10.10
CA LEU A 418 -34.10 -20.80 -10.21
C LEU A 418 -34.42 -19.41 -9.67
N SER A 419 -33.60 -18.89 -8.79
CA SER A 419 -33.74 -17.53 -8.27
C SER A 419 -32.41 -16.81 -8.32
N ALA A 420 -32.35 -15.65 -8.98
CA ALA A 420 -31.18 -14.82 -9.06
C ALA A 420 -31.52 -13.35 -8.77
N THR A 421 -30.53 -12.59 -8.28
CA THR A 421 -30.74 -11.16 -8.07
C THR A 421 -30.81 -10.43 -9.39
N HIS A 422 -29.89 -10.68 -10.33
CA HIS A 422 -29.77 -9.88 -11.54
C HIS A 422 -30.22 -10.63 -12.80
N ARG A 423 -29.56 -11.73 -13.14
CA ARG A 423 -29.70 -12.29 -14.48
C ARG A 423 -29.72 -13.83 -14.50
N ILE A 424 -30.52 -14.39 -15.39
CA ILE A 424 -30.51 -15.81 -15.72
C ILE A 424 -30.38 -15.95 -17.24
N ASP A 425 -29.31 -16.63 -17.67
CA ASP A 425 -29.02 -16.89 -19.08
C ASP A 425 -28.95 -18.38 -19.32
N ALA A 426 -29.67 -18.88 -20.33
CA ALA A 426 -29.66 -20.28 -20.72
C ALA A 426 -29.84 -20.43 -22.24
N ASN A 427 -29.47 -21.57 -22.82
CA ASN A 427 -29.84 -21.84 -24.21
C ASN A 427 -31.28 -22.32 -24.30
N ILE A 428 -31.69 -23.25 -23.42
CA ILE A 428 -33.02 -23.84 -23.43
C ILE A 428 -33.61 -23.81 -22.02
N ILE A 429 -34.84 -23.32 -21.87
CA ILE A 429 -35.59 -23.33 -20.61
C ILE A 429 -36.89 -24.08 -20.81
N GLY A 430 -37.15 -25.06 -19.92
CA GLY A 430 -38.29 -25.97 -20.03
C GLY A 430 -38.04 -27.15 -20.97
N SER A 431 -39.05 -27.92 -21.21
CA SER A 431 -39.01 -29.09 -22.11
C SER A 431 -40.36 -29.38 -22.69
N MET A 432 -40.42 -30.17 -23.76
CA MET A 432 -41.67 -30.69 -24.32
C MET A 432 -42.46 -31.56 -23.37
N ALA A 433 -41.82 -32.07 -22.31
CA ALA A 433 -42.48 -32.87 -21.26
C ALA A 433 -43.26 -32.02 -20.22
N GLU A 434 -43.37 -30.73 -20.45
CA GLU A 434 -44.15 -29.73 -19.69
C GLU A 434 -43.86 -29.77 -18.17
N ARG A 435 -42.60 -30.02 -17.77
CA ARG A 435 -42.17 -29.89 -16.39
C ARG A 435 -42.15 -28.43 -15.96
N LEU A 436 -42.85 -28.09 -14.88
CA LEU A 436 -42.89 -26.73 -14.34
C LEU A 436 -41.47 -26.26 -14.01
N THR A 437 -41.08 -25.14 -14.64
CA THR A 437 -39.83 -24.44 -14.36
C THR A 437 -40.14 -23.07 -13.78
N GLU A 438 -39.74 -22.81 -12.55
CA GLU A 438 -39.99 -21.54 -11.86
C GLU A 438 -38.74 -20.68 -11.87
N ILE A 439 -38.87 -19.43 -12.28
CA ILE A 439 -37.80 -18.46 -12.38
C ILE A 439 -38.18 -17.20 -11.60
N THR A 440 -37.31 -16.76 -10.69
CA THR A 440 -37.48 -15.54 -9.90
C THR A 440 -36.28 -14.64 -10.04
N LEU A 441 -36.51 -13.34 -10.29
CA LEU A 441 -35.46 -12.33 -10.39
C LEU A 441 -35.73 -11.14 -9.45
N GLY A 442 -34.67 -10.47 -9.01
CA GLY A 442 -34.71 -9.28 -8.18
C GLY A 442 -34.71 -9.56 -6.67
N GLU A 443 -34.56 -10.81 -6.23
CA GLU A 443 -34.45 -11.18 -4.82
C GLU A 443 -33.02 -11.58 -4.48
N ARG A 444 -32.65 -11.47 -3.20
CA ARG A 444 -31.33 -11.91 -2.66
C ARG A 444 -31.50 -13.21 -1.87
N PRO A 445 -31.65 -14.34 -2.53
CA PRO A 445 -32.05 -15.58 -1.88
C PRO A 445 -30.99 -16.13 -0.92
N TYR A 446 -29.69 -16.02 -1.25
CA TYR A 446 -28.61 -16.43 -0.36
C TYR A 446 -28.58 -15.57 0.92
N THR A 447 -28.65 -14.24 0.78
CA THR A 447 -28.67 -13.33 1.93
C THR A 447 -29.88 -13.57 2.83
N LYS A 448 -31.01 -13.94 2.25
CA LYS A 448 -32.23 -14.29 3.00
C LYS A 448 -32.00 -15.51 3.89
N VAL A 449 -31.39 -16.57 3.37
CA VAL A 449 -31.08 -17.79 4.13
C VAL A 449 -30.03 -17.46 5.21
N GLU A 450 -28.98 -16.69 4.88
CA GLU A 450 -27.98 -16.27 5.86
C GLU A 450 -28.62 -15.46 7.02
N TYR A 451 -29.57 -14.59 6.71
CA TYR A 451 -30.33 -13.85 7.73
C TYR A 451 -31.15 -14.78 8.63
N GLN A 452 -31.81 -15.79 8.06
CA GLN A 452 -32.60 -16.79 8.82
C GLN A 452 -31.72 -17.63 9.73
N ASP A 453 -30.57 -18.12 9.25
CA ASP A 453 -29.60 -18.85 10.07
C ASP A 453 -29.08 -18.01 11.26
N LEU A 454 -28.82 -16.74 11.04
CA LEU A 454 -28.42 -15.83 12.12
C LEU A 454 -29.53 -15.59 13.13
N ASP A 455 -30.78 -15.56 12.68
CA ASP A 455 -31.95 -15.39 13.54
C ASP A 455 -32.11 -16.58 14.48
N GLU A 456 -31.98 -17.80 13.96
CA GLU A 456 -31.99 -19.04 14.74
C GLU A 456 -30.83 -19.13 15.76
N GLN A 457 -29.62 -18.71 15.34
CA GLN A 457 -28.48 -18.65 16.25
C GLN A 457 -28.67 -17.61 17.36
N LEU A 458 -29.23 -16.44 17.04
CA LEU A 458 -29.53 -15.39 18.02
C LEU A 458 -30.59 -15.85 19.03
N GLU A 459 -31.62 -16.56 18.58
CA GLU A 459 -32.63 -17.15 19.45
C GLU A 459 -32.02 -18.20 20.42
N THR A 460 -31.16 -19.07 19.90
CA THR A 460 -30.44 -20.07 20.70
C THR A 460 -29.57 -19.41 21.77
N LEU A 461 -28.77 -18.37 21.40
CA LEU A 461 -27.93 -17.63 22.35
C LEU A 461 -28.76 -16.84 23.38
N GLN A 462 -29.93 -16.33 22.99
CA GLN A 462 -30.83 -15.66 23.92
C GLN A 462 -31.40 -16.62 24.96
N ASN A 463 -31.77 -17.82 24.53
CA ASN A 463 -32.25 -18.88 25.43
C ASN A 463 -31.14 -19.33 26.38
N GLU A 464 -29.91 -19.51 25.88
CA GLU A 464 -28.73 -19.82 26.70
C GLU A 464 -28.47 -18.74 27.75
N LEU A 465 -28.47 -17.47 27.35
CA LEU A 465 -28.31 -16.34 28.28
C LEU A 465 -29.35 -16.32 29.37
N THR A 466 -30.62 -16.60 29.02
CA THR A 466 -31.72 -16.66 29.99
C THR A 466 -31.49 -17.77 30.99
N GLN A 467 -31.01 -18.94 30.57
CA GLN A 467 -30.67 -20.05 31.47
C GLN A 467 -29.50 -19.70 32.40
N ILE A 468 -28.42 -19.11 31.86
CA ILE A 468 -27.25 -18.69 32.64
C ILE A 468 -27.65 -17.67 33.70
N ILE A 469 -28.50 -16.70 33.35
CA ILE A 469 -28.98 -15.67 34.31
C ILE A 469 -29.77 -16.32 35.43
N ARG A 470 -30.70 -17.25 35.11
CA ARG A 470 -31.46 -18.00 36.14
C ARG A 470 -30.56 -18.79 37.09
N GLN A 471 -29.51 -19.43 36.57
CA GLN A 471 -28.53 -20.14 37.38
C GLN A 471 -27.72 -19.21 38.30
N ILE A 472 -27.35 -18.05 37.80
CA ILE A 472 -26.66 -17.01 38.59
C ILE A 472 -27.60 -16.54 39.72
N ASP A 473 -28.85 -16.18 39.41
CA ASP A 473 -29.83 -15.69 40.36
C ASP A 473 -30.12 -16.72 41.46
N GLN A 474 -30.20 -18.03 41.10
CA GLN A 474 -30.37 -19.11 42.06
C GLN A 474 -29.19 -19.23 43.05
N LEU A 475 -27.96 -19.16 42.53
CA LEU A 475 -26.76 -19.23 43.38
C LEU A 475 -26.59 -17.97 44.26
N GLU A 476 -26.97 -16.80 43.75
CA GLU A 476 -26.89 -15.53 44.52
C GLU A 476 -27.97 -15.42 45.64
N GLN A 477 -29.06 -16.21 45.57
CA GLN A 477 -30.10 -16.27 46.61
C GLN A 477 -29.77 -17.26 47.75
N THR A 478 -28.69 -18.03 47.66
CA THR A 478 -28.27 -18.98 48.68
C THR A 478 -27.55 -18.23 49.82
N GLU A 479 -28.03 -18.30 51.05
CA GLU A 479 -27.51 -17.55 52.18
C GLU A 479 -26.08 -17.95 52.64
N ASP A 480 -25.68 -19.25 52.42
CA ASP A 480 -24.33 -19.75 52.70
C ASP A 480 -23.70 -20.34 51.45
N ILE A 481 -22.99 -19.56 50.68
CA ILE A 481 -22.33 -19.99 49.45
C ILE A 481 -21.00 -20.67 49.78
N SER A 482 -20.86 -21.94 49.43
CA SER A 482 -19.62 -22.72 49.55
C SER A 482 -18.53 -22.19 48.57
N GLY A 483 -17.25 -22.50 48.83
CA GLY A 483 -16.15 -22.12 47.97
C GLY A 483 -16.26 -22.67 46.54
N GLU A 484 -16.86 -23.84 46.37
CA GLU A 484 -17.13 -24.47 45.06
C GLU A 484 -18.22 -23.70 44.30
N GLU A 485 -19.31 -23.32 44.97
CA GLU A 485 -20.40 -22.52 44.38
C GLU A 485 -19.95 -21.12 44.00
N LEU A 486 -19.04 -20.50 44.77
CA LEU A 486 -18.45 -19.21 44.44
C LEU A 486 -17.61 -19.30 43.15
N MET A 487 -16.87 -20.39 42.97
CA MET A 487 -16.12 -20.65 41.73
C MET A 487 -17.06 -20.91 40.55
N GLN A 488 -18.16 -21.62 40.76
CA GLN A 488 -19.20 -21.87 39.75
C GLN A 488 -19.89 -20.56 39.35
N LEU A 489 -20.20 -19.68 40.29
CA LEU A 489 -20.77 -18.36 40.05
C LEU A 489 -19.84 -17.51 39.19
N ALA A 490 -18.52 -17.49 39.48
CA ALA A 490 -17.53 -16.81 38.68
C ALA A 490 -17.47 -17.31 37.22
N LYS A 491 -17.49 -18.65 37.04
CA LYS A 491 -17.54 -19.27 35.69
C LYS A 491 -18.82 -18.90 34.94
N LEU A 492 -19.98 -18.91 35.58
CA LEU A 492 -21.25 -18.53 34.96
C LEU A 492 -21.28 -17.05 34.57
N ARG A 493 -20.73 -16.14 35.40
CA ARG A 493 -20.61 -14.72 35.07
C ARG A 493 -19.69 -14.48 33.86
N MET A 494 -18.56 -15.20 33.77
CA MET A 494 -17.67 -15.15 32.59
C MET A 494 -18.39 -15.68 31.33
N ARG A 495 -19.11 -16.85 31.47
CA ARG A 495 -19.88 -17.42 30.36
C ARG A 495 -20.99 -16.47 29.90
N ARG A 496 -21.72 -15.83 30.81
CA ARG A 496 -22.72 -14.78 30.51
C ARG A 496 -22.11 -13.67 29.64
N THR A 497 -20.94 -13.15 30.06
CA THR A 497 -20.30 -12.07 29.36
C THR A 497 -19.85 -12.47 27.95
N SER A 498 -19.23 -13.64 27.80
CA SER A 498 -18.79 -14.15 26.49
C SER A 498 -19.96 -14.45 25.55
N THR A 499 -21.05 -15.09 26.06
CA THR A 499 -22.27 -15.36 25.29
C THR A 499 -22.98 -14.07 24.86
N ALA A 500 -23.03 -13.05 25.76
CA ALA A 500 -23.59 -11.74 25.43
C ALA A 500 -22.79 -11.01 24.34
N LEU A 501 -21.45 -11.00 24.42
CA LEU A 501 -20.59 -10.42 23.39
C LEU A 501 -20.77 -11.12 22.03
N ARG A 502 -20.87 -12.45 22.03
CA ARG A 502 -21.13 -13.24 20.82
C ARG A 502 -22.49 -12.89 20.21
N ARG A 503 -23.56 -12.85 21.02
CA ARG A 503 -24.90 -12.41 20.58
C ARG A 503 -24.86 -11.02 19.95
N ASP A 504 -24.21 -10.06 20.60
CA ASP A 504 -24.17 -8.67 20.11
C ASP A 504 -23.37 -8.55 18.80
N SER A 505 -22.33 -9.37 18.62
CA SER A 505 -21.59 -9.46 17.36
C SER A 505 -22.45 -10.02 16.22
N LEU A 506 -23.19 -11.11 16.47
CA LEU A 506 -24.10 -11.71 15.47
C LEU A 506 -25.26 -10.78 15.14
N ARG A 507 -25.81 -10.05 16.13
CA ARG A 507 -26.86 -9.05 15.89
C ARG A 507 -26.40 -7.92 15.00
N LYS A 508 -25.16 -7.43 15.17
CA LYS A 508 -24.56 -6.43 14.27
C LYS A 508 -24.39 -6.97 12.85
N LEU A 509 -23.96 -8.24 12.73
CA LEU A 509 -23.84 -8.89 11.43
C LEU A 509 -25.21 -9.02 10.76
N GLN A 510 -26.23 -9.54 11.46
CA GLN A 510 -27.60 -9.66 10.96
C GLN A 510 -28.17 -8.30 10.48
N ALA A 511 -27.96 -7.24 11.28
CA ALA A 511 -28.41 -5.88 10.91
C ALA A 511 -27.72 -5.32 9.66
N SER A 512 -26.55 -5.85 9.29
CA SER A 512 -25.85 -5.46 8.06
C SER A 512 -26.36 -6.18 6.81
N LEU A 513 -27.18 -7.22 6.96
CA LEU A 513 -27.72 -8.00 5.84
C LEU A 513 -29.01 -7.37 5.32
N ASP A 514 -28.95 -6.82 4.12
CA ASP A 514 -30.09 -6.22 3.43
C ASP A 514 -30.74 -7.23 2.46
N TRP A 515 -31.43 -8.21 3.03
CA TRP A 515 -32.09 -9.27 2.24
C TRP A 515 -33.45 -8.83 1.67
N GLN A 516 -34.06 -7.78 2.23
CA GLN A 516 -35.37 -7.26 1.78
C GLN A 516 -35.25 -6.34 0.57
N HIS A 517 -34.04 -5.84 0.31
CA HIS A 517 -33.82 -4.98 -0.84
C HIS A 517 -34.01 -5.75 -2.14
N LYS A 518 -34.91 -5.26 -2.98
CA LYS A 518 -35.13 -5.77 -4.33
C LYS A 518 -34.38 -4.88 -5.32
N ASP A 519 -33.36 -5.45 -5.97
CA ASP A 519 -32.68 -4.78 -7.06
C ASP A 519 -33.33 -5.19 -8.39
N LEU A 520 -34.13 -4.28 -8.94
CA LEU A 520 -34.87 -4.50 -10.19
C LEU A 520 -34.20 -3.87 -11.39
N SER A 521 -33.07 -3.18 -11.22
CA SER A 521 -32.43 -2.35 -12.25
C SER A 521 -31.89 -3.14 -13.44
N ASP A 522 -31.52 -4.43 -13.24
CA ASP A 522 -30.89 -5.27 -14.28
C ASP A 522 -31.47 -6.70 -14.34
N CYS A 523 -32.73 -6.86 -13.91
CA CYS A 523 -33.40 -8.15 -13.91
C CYS A 523 -33.72 -8.59 -15.35
N THR A 524 -32.98 -9.57 -15.85
CA THR A 524 -33.17 -10.09 -17.21
C THR A 524 -33.11 -11.62 -17.22
N LEU A 525 -34.12 -12.24 -17.83
CA LEU A 525 -34.07 -13.63 -18.28
C LEU A 525 -33.77 -13.65 -19.77
N SER A 526 -32.75 -14.37 -20.19
CA SER A 526 -32.40 -14.51 -21.61
C SER A 526 -32.23 -15.98 -21.99
N ALA A 527 -32.91 -16.42 -23.03
CA ALA A 527 -32.76 -17.77 -23.54
C ALA A 527 -32.92 -17.83 -25.08
N GLN A 528 -32.28 -18.80 -25.72
CA GLN A 528 -32.55 -19.06 -27.14
C GLN A 528 -33.95 -19.65 -27.35
N THR A 529 -34.40 -20.54 -26.46
CA THR A 529 -35.73 -21.14 -26.52
C THR A 529 -36.29 -21.31 -25.11
N VAL A 530 -37.54 -20.84 -24.92
CA VAL A 530 -38.32 -21.10 -23.70
C VAL A 530 -39.57 -21.87 -24.06
N TYR A 531 -39.78 -23.00 -23.39
CA TYR A 531 -40.95 -23.86 -23.55
C TYR A 531 -42.11 -23.43 -22.64
N PRO A 532 -43.35 -23.82 -22.96
CA PRO A 532 -44.51 -23.65 -22.08
C PRO A 532 -44.33 -24.23 -20.68
N VAL A 533 -45.21 -23.86 -19.75
CA VAL A 533 -45.14 -24.24 -18.33
C VAL A 533 -43.88 -23.67 -17.63
N THR A 534 -43.30 -22.62 -18.18
CA THR A 534 -42.27 -21.82 -17.51
C THR A 534 -42.94 -20.59 -16.86
N ARG A 535 -42.74 -20.47 -15.54
CA ARG A 535 -43.24 -19.34 -14.71
C ARG A 535 -42.12 -18.37 -14.42
N VAL A 536 -42.27 -17.12 -14.79
CA VAL A 536 -41.28 -16.08 -14.57
C VAL A 536 -41.86 -15.02 -13.62
N THR A 537 -41.13 -14.74 -12.53
CA THR A 537 -41.49 -13.72 -11.54
C THR A 537 -40.37 -12.69 -11.46
N ILE A 538 -40.68 -11.41 -11.68
CA ILE A 538 -39.75 -10.29 -11.55
C ILE A 538 -40.42 -9.20 -10.70
N GLY A 539 -39.78 -8.81 -9.59
CA GLY A 539 -40.31 -7.76 -8.74
C GLY A 539 -41.68 -8.04 -8.09
N GLY A 540 -42.08 -9.32 -8.01
CA GLY A 540 -43.39 -9.74 -7.52
C GLY A 540 -44.47 -9.83 -8.61
N ARG A 541 -44.18 -9.46 -9.87
CA ARG A 541 -45.04 -9.70 -11.02
C ARG A 541 -44.74 -11.07 -11.60
N THR A 542 -45.76 -11.87 -11.89
CA THR A 542 -45.61 -13.24 -12.38
C THR A 542 -46.28 -13.41 -13.73
N TYR A 543 -45.57 -14.02 -14.65
CA TYR A 543 -46.09 -14.40 -15.97
C TYR A 543 -45.80 -15.86 -16.27
N ASN A 544 -46.77 -16.57 -16.83
CA ASN A 544 -46.64 -17.95 -17.31
C ASN A 544 -46.44 -17.94 -18.83
N ILE A 545 -45.32 -18.47 -19.30
CA ILE A 545 -45.06 -18.65 -20.74
C ILE A 545 -46.04 -19.67 -21.30
N LYS A 546 -46.89 -19.26 -22.21
CA LYS A 546 -48.00 -20.06 -22.80
C LYS A 546 -47.65 -20.77 -24.08
N LYS A 547 -46.64 -20.29 -24.81
CA LYS A 547 -46.20 -20.79 -26.11
C LYS A 547 -44.65 -20.86 -26.13
N GLN A 548 -44.10 -21.80 -26.90
CA GLN A 548 -42.68 -21.80 -27.19
C GLN A 548 -42.28 -20.46 -27.82
N THR A 549 -41.28 -19.82 -27.22
CA THR A 549 -40.76 -18.51 -27.65
C THR A 549 -39.29 -18.62 -27.99
N THR A 550 -38.88 -18.16 -29.17
CA THR A 550 -37.50 -18.24 -29.69
C THR A 550 -37.18 -17.03 -30.56
N PRO A 551 -36.18 -16.18 -30.27
CA PRO A 551 -35.51 -16.07 -28.96
C PRO A 551 -36.45 -15.52 -27.89
N CYS A 552 -36.07 -15.62 -26.61
CA CYS A 552 -36.88 -15.11 -25.53
C CYS A 552 -36.03 -14.27 -24.56
N THR A 553 -36.37 -13.00 -24.40
CA THR A 553 -35.84 -12.10 -23.42
C THR A 553 -36.95 -11.52 -22.58
N VAL A 554 -36.96 -11.76 -21.28
CA VAL A 554 -37.97 -11.30 -20.34
C VAL A 554 -37.36 -10.25 -19.42
N ARG A 555 -38.01 -9.09 -19.29
CA ARG A 555 -37.62 -7.97 -18.44
C ARG A 555 -38.83 -7.38 -17.72
N LEU A 556 -38.56 -6.53 -16.76
CA LEU A 556 -39.55 -5.69 -16.12
C LEU A 556 -39.35 -4.24 -16.61
N ASP A 557 -40.24 -3.74 -17.43
CA ASP A 557 -40.25 -2.36 -17.94
C ASP A 557 -41.52 -1.65 -17.46
N ASP A 558 -41.40 -0.48 -16.86
CA ASP A 558 -42.49 0.31 -16.30
C ASP A 558 -43.50 -0.50 -15.46
N TRP A 559 -42.96 -1.38 -14.56
CA TRP A 559 -43.77 -2.29 -13.71
C TRP A 559 -44.58 -3.35 -14.45
N ALA A 560 -44.38 -3.54 -15.74
CA ALA A 560 -44.95 -4.59 -16.55
C ALA A 560 -43.90 -5.59 -17.02
N ILE A 561 -44.26 -6.88 -17.10
CA ILE A 561 -43.37 -7.88 -17.70
C ILE A 561 -43.43 -7.70 -19.22
N THR A 562 -42.28 -7.56 -19.85
CA THR A 562 -42.09 -7.51 -21.30
C THR A 562 -41.39 -8.76 -21.81
N ILE A 563 -41.80 -9.27 -22.96
CA ILE A 563 -41.13 -10.37 -23.68
C ILE A 563 -40.71 -9.81 -25.04
N ASN A 564 -39.39 -9.85 -25.30
CA ASN A 564 -38.79 -9.32 -26.51
C ASN A 564 -39.18 -7.84 -26.80
N GLY A 565 -39.44 -7.05 -25.73
CA GLY A 565 -39.85 -5.67 -25.82
C GLY A 565 -41.36 -5.44 -25.94
N GLU A 566 -42.18 -6.50 -26.02
CA GLU A 566 -43.65 -6.39 -26.04
C GLU A 566 -44.21 -6.63 -24.64
N GLY A 567 -45.04 -5.72 -24.16
CA GLY A 567 -45.72 -5.86 -22.87
C GLY A 567 -46.72 -7.02 -22.88
N VAL A 568 -46.63 -7.90 -21.88
CA VAL A 568 -47.49 -9.08 -21.77
C VAL A 568 -48.35 -9.08 -20.51
N LEU A 569 -48.12 -8.13 -19.59
CA LEU A 569 -48.86 -7.89 -18.35
C LEU A 569 -48.81 -6.43 -17.97
#